data_673ccf07f21196670162b66fb4295e08
#
_entry.id   673ccf07f21196670162b66fb4295e08
#
_cell.length_a   1.000
_cell.length_b   1.000
_cell.length_c   1.000
_cell.angle_alpha   90.00
_cell.angle_beta   90.00
_cell.angle_gamma   90.00
#
_symmetry.space_group_name_H-M   'P 1'
#
loop_
_entity.id
_entity.type
_entity.pdbx_description
1 polymer ?
#
loop_
_entity_poly.entity_id
_entity_poly.type
_entity_poly.pdbx_seq_one_letter_code
_entity_poly.pdbx_strand_id
1 'polypeptide(L)'
;MIALLRKQRLLLPLGIVLTLLFNSPSFQFARHITPTTAAASREPVRARRGIVASTNEVASRVGVNVMKRGGNAVDAAIAVAFALAVTHPAAGNLGGGGFMMIRLRNGKTTAIDYREMAPAAAHRDVYLDKNGKLIEGEGGSLVGYRAAGVPGTVRGMELALKKYGSGKMTWAQLVEPARQLAANGFTVTYSLARSLKGNDDYLAKYPETKRIYLKGGSFYKEGELFRQPELAATFARLQRLGPNEFYEGETARLIVADMKHNSGLMTLGDLHGYVAKERVPLRGNYRGHEIISMPPPSSGGAVLIEMLNILEGYDLNKLDASSSDRYHLMAEAMRRAFADRAEYMGDTDFVKVPIAGLVDKSYATKLRSSIRTDRASTSAEVRAGRPAGYESDETTHFTVVDAEGNAVANTYTLNNSYGSAAVVKGTGMLLNDEMDDFAAKPGTPNMYGLIQGERNAVAPRKRPLSAMTPTMVLRKDGSFWFTVGSPGGPTIINTVLCVVTNVIDYGMNIQQAIDAPRIHHQWLPDEVVGEPFGFSGDTQRALSTRGHTLAKPRYLGDAEGIMIEEKTGVRLGATDPRRSDGQAVGY
;
A
#
# COMPACT_ATOMS: atom_id res chain seq x y z
N MET A 1 -59.37 -10.94 60.65
CA MET A 1 -60.37 -10.25 61.44
C MET A 1 -60.56 -8.92 60.72
N ILE A 2 -61.63 -8.86 59.93
CA ILE A 2 -62.74 -7.89 59.98
C ILE A 2 -62.26 -6.51 59.55
N ALA A 3 -62.62 -6.00 58.41
CA ALA A 3 -63.86 -5.46 57.82
C ALA A 3 -63.75 -3.94 57.82
N LEU A 4 -64.24 -3.10 57.00
CA LEU A 4 -65.30 -3.02 55.98
C LEU A 4 -65.33 -1.55 55.48
N LEU A 5 -65.53 -1.39 54.15
CA LEU A 5 -66.51 -0.46 53.53
C LEU A 5 -66.50 1.05 53.88
N ARG A 6 -66.47 1.98 52.91
CA ARG A 6 -67.65 2.43 52.11
C ARG A 6 -67.26 3.56 51.12
N LYS A 7 -67.79 3.40 49.96
CA LYS A 7 -68.27 4.37 48.96
C LYS A 7 -68.64 5.76 49.46
N GLN A 8 -68.32 6.81 48.64
CA GLN A 8 -69.37 7.63 48.09
C GLN A 8 -68.93 8.47 46.86
N ARG A 9 -69.82 8.58 45.94
CA ARG A 9 -69.82 9.37 44.69
C ARG A 9 -70.10 10.86 45.02
N LEU A 10 -69.70 11.83 44.20
CA LEU A 10 -70.57 12.72 43.39
C LEU A 10 -69.82 13.92 42.82
N LEU A 11 -70.08 14.14 41.54
CA LEU A 11 -70.43 15.37 40.80
C LEU A 11 -69.31 16.28 40.28
N LEU A 12 -69.28 16.34 38.96
CA LEU A 12 -68.78 17.42 38.11
C LEU A 12 -69.59 18.69 38.39
N PRO A 13 -69.02 19.89 38.08
CA PRO A 13 -69.59 20.63 36.97
C PRO A 13 -68.57 21.20 35.96
N LEU A 14 -69.06 21.24 34.82
CA LEU A 14 -68.81 21.92 33.56
C LEU A 14 -68.14 23.31 33.63
N GLY A 15 -67.23 23.57 32.67
CA GLY A 15 -67.15 24.84 31.97
C GLY A 15 -65.96 25.72 32.27
N ILE A 16 -65.09 25.86 31.32
CA ILE A 16 -64.82 27.07 30.52
C ILE A 16 -63.66 26.76 29.58
N VAL A 17 -63.97 26.85 28.29
CA VAL A 17 -62.97 26.82 27.18
C VAL A 17 -62.27 28.17 27.18
N LEU A 18 -60.97 28.22 27.39
CA LEU A 18 -60.17 29.42 27.13
C LEU A 18 -59.07 29.01 26.09
N THR A 19 -59.33 29.39 24.84
CA THR A 19 -58.41 29.29 23.71
C THR A 19 -57.31 30.32 23.88
N LEU A 20 -56.12 29.89 24.32
CA LEU A 20 -54.91 30.68 24.24
C LEU A 20 -54.10 30.20 23.05
N LEU A 21 -54.12 30.99 21.99
CA LEU A 21 -53.20 30.90 20.86
C LEU A 21 -51.78 31.20 21.35
N PHE A 22 -50.98 30.18 21.59
CA PHE A 22 -49.52 30.32 21.71
C PHE A 22 -48.90 30.19 20.34
N ASN A 23 -48.52 31.32 19.76
CA ASN A 23 -47.50 31.37 18.70
C ASN A 23 -46.16 30.89 19.28
N SER A 24 -45.85 29.63 19.16
CA SER A 24 -44.53 29.11 19.44
C SER A 24 -43.68 29.25 18.17
N PRO A 25 -42.53 29.93 18.21
CA PRO A 25 -41.60 29.88 17.10
C PRO A 25 -41.10 28.42 16.98
N SER A 26 -41.32 27.83 15.83
CA SER A 26 -40.78 26.51 15.48
C SER A 26 -39.24 26.58 15.52
N PHE A 27 -38.65 26.25 16.65
CA PHE A 27 -37.23 25.89 16.69
C PHE A 27 -37.07 24.60 15.88
N GLN A 28 -36.78 24.75 14.58
CA GLN A 28 -36.20 23.70 13.82
C GLN A 28 -34.79 23.41 14.39
N PHE A 29 -34.70 22.47 15.32
CA PHE A 29 -33.47 21.80 15.60
C PHE A 29 -33.07 21.08 14.29
N ALA A 30 -32.26 21.73 13.49
CA ALA A 30 -31.47 21.00 12.50
C ALA A 30 -30.65 19.95 13.27
N ARG A 31 -31.18 18.75 13.37
CA ARG A 31 -30.39 17.58 13.75
C ARG A 31 -29.31 17.47 12.69
N HIS A 32 -28.15 18.03 12.97
CA HIS A 32 -26.94 17.49 12.36
C HIS A 32 -26.86 16.02 12.83
N ILE A 33 -27.44 15.14 12.03
CA ILE A 33 -27.15 13.73 12.12
C ILE A 33 -25.70 13.63 11.66
N THR A 34 -24.76 13.76 12.60
CA THR A 34 -23.43 13.20 12.39
C THR A 34 -23.66 11.72 12.14
N PRO A 35 -23.30 11.19 10.97
CA PRO A 35 -23.44 9.76 10.72
C PRO A 35 -22.49 9.04 11.66
N THR A 36 -23.01 8.60 12.82
CA THR A 36 -22.31 7.71 13.74
C THR A 36 -22.46 6.28 13.26
N THR A 37 -21.94 5.98 12.09
CA THR A 37 -21.61 4.61 11.69
C THR A 37 -20.11 4.37 11.94
N ALA A 38 -19.64 4.66 13.14
CA ALA A 38 -18.39 4.08 13.61
C ALA A 38 -18.68 2.61 13.89
N ALA A 39 -18.38 1.72 12.92
CA ALA A 39 -18.10 0.34 13.27
C ALA A 39 -17.09 0.36 14.41
N ALA A 40 -17.21 -0.58 15.38
CA ALA A 40 -16.29 -0.64 16.51
C ALA A 40 -14.84 -0.69 15.98
N SER A 41 -14.12 0.40 16.12
CA SER A 41 -12.74 0.58 15.67
C SER A 41 -11.86 0.76 16.88
N ARG A 42 -10.62 0.30 16.78
CA ARG A 42 -9.61 0.57 17.80
C ARG A 42 -9.34 2.07 17.88
N GLU A 43 -8.92 2.55 19.05
CA GLU A 43 -8.35 3.89 19.14
C GLU A 43 -6.98 3.93 18.44
N PRO A 44 -6.66 5.00 17.69
CA PRO A 44 -5.33 5.16 17.13
C PRO A 44 -4.29 5.35 18.23
N VAL A 45 -3.08 4.86 18.01
CA VAL A 45 -1.95 5.12 18.93
C VAL A 45 -1.62 6.61 18.91
N ARG A 46 -1.57 7.23 20.08
CA ARG A 46 -1.33 8.67 20.26
C ARG A 46 0.11 8.93 20.67
N ALA A 47 0.79 9.85 19.98
CA ALA A 47 2.16 10.25 20.28
C ALA A 47 2.34 11.76 20.16
N ARG A 48 3.12 12.35 21.08
CA ARG A 48 3.36 13.80 21.09
C ARG A 48 4.56 14.22 20.27
N ARG A 49 5.56 13.35 20.09
CA ARG A 49 6.83 13.67 19.43
C ARG A 49 7.01 12.95 18.11
N GLY A 50 7.20 11.65 18.13
CA GLY A 50 7.43 10.86 16.92
C GLY A 50 6.64 9.56 16.92
N ILE A 51 6.25 9.08 15.75
CA ILE A 51 5.48 7.87 15.58
C ILE A 51 5.87 7.13 14.30
N VAL A 52 5.84 5.80 14.37
CA VAL A 52 6.03 4.88 13.25
C VAL A 52 4.84 3.93 13.20
N ALA A 53 4.27 3.72 12.04
CA ALA A 53 3.31 2.66 11.78
C ALA A 53 3.86 1.75 10.68
N SER A 54 3.97 0.45 10.95
CA SER A 54 4.45 -0.56 10.01
C SER A 54 3.77 -1.91 10.22
N THR A 55 3.93 -2.80 9.27
CA THR A 55 3.43 -4.19 9.30
C THR A 55 4.06 -5.06 10.40
N ASN A 56 5.02 -4.53 11.18
CA ASN A 56 5.68 -5.29 12.25
C ASN A 56 6.09 -4.39 13.42
N GLU A 57 5.66 -4.76 14.64
CA GLU A 57 5.93 -3.98 15.85
C GLU A 57 7.42 -3.79 16.14
N VAL A 58 8.25 -4.83 15.94
CA VAL A 58 9.69 -4.75 16.21
C VAL A 58 10.35 -3.70 15.30
N ALA A 59 9.98 -3.67 14.03
CA ALA A 59 10.46 -2.67 13.08
C ALA A 59 9.97 -1.25 13.45
N SER A 60 8.72 -1.09 13.88
CA SER A 60 8.21 0.20 14.36
C SER A 60 8.99 0.70 15.57
N ARG A 61 9.33 -0.15 16.53
CA ARG A 61 10.17 0.18 17.69
C ARG A 61 11.59 0.58 17.29
N VAL A 62 12.17 -0.05 16.27
CA VAL A 62 13.49 0.34 15.72
C VAL A 62 13.45 1.79 15.24
N GLY A 63 12.45 2.18 14.45
CA GLY A 63 12.30 3.54 13.95
C GLY A 63 12.11 4.57 15.07
N VAL A 64 11.28 4.26 16.06
CA VAL A 64 11.10 5.11 17.26
C VAL A 64 12.43 5.29 18.03
N ASN A 65 13.20 4.23 18.18
CA ASN A 65 14.50 4.31 18.88
C ASN A 65 15.51 5.17 18.11
N VAL A 66 15.50 5.14 16.77
CA VAL A 66 16.31 6.04 15.94
C VAL A 66 15.91 7.50 16.18
N MET A 67 14.63 7.82 16.18
CA MET A 67 14.14 9.18 16.46
C MET A 67 14.47 9.65 17.89
N LYS A 68 14.35 8.79 18.89
CA LYS A 68 14.76 9.09 20.28
C LYS A 68 16.26 9.40 20.42
N ARG A 69 17.09 8.84 19.55
CA ARG A 69 18.54 9.10 19.48
C ARG A 69 18.89 10.35 18.65
N GLY A 70 17.89 11.10 18.19
CA GLY A 70 18.06 12.35 17.46
C GLY A 70 18.03 12.24 15.94
N GLY A 71 17.77 11.05 15.38
CA GLY A 71 17.47 10.86 13.96
C GLY A 71 16.13 11.51 13.59
N ASN A 72 15.97 11.89 12.32
CA ASN A 72 14.71 12.39 11.77
C ASN A 72 13.84 11.25 11.19
N ALA A 73 12.70 11.61 10.59
CA ALA A 73 11.79 10.63 9.98
C ALA A 73 12.45 9.79 8.87
N VAL A 74 13.40 10.35 8.12
CA VAL A 74 14.12 9.65 7.06
C VAL A 74 15.11 8.64 7.64
N ASP A 75 15.90 9.01 8.65
CA ASP A 75 16.78 8.08 9.35
C ASP A 75 15.98 6.91 9.93
N ALA A 76 14.86 7.22 10.57
CA ALA A 76 13.97 6.19 11.13
C ALA A 76 13.41 5.26 10.03
N ALA A 77 12.96 5.81 8.90
CA ALA A 77 12.43 5.05 7.78
C ALA A 77 13.47 4.05 7.21
N ILE A 78 14.74 4.46 7.09
CA ILE A 78 15.83 3.59 6.63
C ILE A 78 16.02 2.41 7.59
N ALA A 79 16.07 2.67 8.89
CA ALA A 79 16.26 1.61 9.89
C ALA A 79 15.03 0.67 9.96
N VAL A 80 13.81 1.20 9.77
CA VAL A 80 12.57 0.40 9.65
C VAL A 80 12.63 -0.51 8.43
N ALA A 81 13.03 0.01 7.26
CA ALA A 81 13.15 -0.80 6.05
C ALA A 81 14.11 -1.97 6.24
N PHE A 82 15.28 -1.75 6.83
CA PHE A 82 16.23 -2.84 7.11
C PHE A 82 15.72 -3.82 8.19
N ALA A 83 15.02 -3.32 9.21
CA ALA A 83 14.43 -4.19 10.22
C ALA A 83 13.30 -5.07 9.63
N LEU A 84 12.47 -4.53 8.74
CA LEU A 84 11.44 -5.30 8.04
C LEU A 84 12.03 -6.36 7.10
N ALA A 85 13.21 -6.12 6.50
CA ALA A 85 13.91 -7.13 5.70
C ALA A 85 14.24 -8.40 6.52
N VAL A 86 14.31 -8.28 7.85
CA VAL A 86 14.54 -9.39 8.78
C VAL A 86 13.23 -9.92 9.35
N THR A 87 12.36 -9.04 9.83
CA THR A 87 11.17 -9.41 10.63
C THR A 87 9.92 -9.66 9.81
N HIS A 88 9.90 -9.22 8.55
CA HIS A 88 8.79 -9.40 7.61
C HIS A 88 9.29 -9.89 6.23
N PRO A 89 9.94 -11.07 6.16
CA PRO A 89 10.64 -11.54 4.95
C PRO A 89 9.73 -11.82 3.75
N ALA A 90 8.41 -11.83 3.96
CA ALA A 90 7.46 -11.98 2.85
C ALA A 90 7.52 -10.81 1.85
N ALA A 91 7.93 -9.60 2.30
CA ALA A 91 8.00 -8.42 1.43
C ALA A 91 9.11 -7.43 1.83
N GLY A 92 9.48 -7.35 3.12
CA GLY A 92 10.65 -6.60 3.58
C GLY A 92 11.93 -7.17 3.00
N ASN A 93 12.84 -6.34 2.47
CA ASN A 93 13.87 -6.87 1.60
C ASN A 93 15.17 -6.03 1.53
N LEU A 94 16.23 -6.68 1.04
CA LEU A 94 17.41 -6.07 0.41
C LEU A 94 17.42 -6.37 -1.10
N GLY A 95 16.83 -7.50 -1.50
CA GLY A 95 16.84 -8.02 -2.87
C GLY A 95 15.69 -7.55 -3.74
N GLY A 96 14.96 -6.52 -3.32
CA GLY A 96 13.84 -5.92 -4.02
C GLY A 96 14.01 -4.41 -4.22
N GLY A 97 12.89 -3.69 -4.31
CA GLY A 97 12.87 -2.24 -4.50
C GLY A 97 11.54 -1.60 -4.11
N GLY A 98 11.36 -0.33 -4.50
CA GLY A 98 10.16 0.39 -4.14
C GLY A 98 10.24 1.90 -4.31
N PHE A 99 9.41 2.60 -3.52
CA PHE A 99 9.24 4.05 -3.57
C PHE A 99 9.11 4.66 -2.18
N MET A 100 9.73 5.83 -2.00
CA MET A 100 9.67 6.60 -0.77
C MET A 100 9.21 8.02 -1.06
N MET A 101 8.10 8.43 -0.47
CA MET A 101 7.67 9.82 -0.42
C MET A 101 8.24 10.47 0.83
N ILE A 102 8.82 11.66 0.68
CA ILE A 102 9.38 12.44 1.80
C ILE A 102 8.76 13.83 1.77
N ARG A 103 8.28 14.29 2.92
CA ARG A 103 7.88 15.67 3.16
C ARG A 103 8.65 16.22 4.35
N LEU A 104 9.42 17.27 4.12
CA LEU A 104 10.13 17.95 5.19
C LEU A 104 9.25 19.01 5.87
N ARG A 105 9.60 19.39 7.09
CA ARG A 105 8.89 20.42 7.89
C ARG A 105 8.71 21.76 7.17
N ASN A 106 9.64 22.10 6.28
CA ASN A 106 9.58 23.34 5.48
C ASN A 106 8.62 23.24 4.27
N GLY A 107 7.89 22.13 4.12
CA GLY A 107 6.97 21.89 3.02
C GLY A 107 7.58 21.27 1.76
N LYS A 108 8.90 21.17 1.66
CA LYS A 108 9.54 20.48 0.51
C LYS A 108 9.09 19.03 0.49
N THR A 109 8.59 18.58 -0.68
CA THR A 109 8.21 17.19 -0.94
C THR A 109 9.01 16.62 -2.09
N THR A 110 9.39 15.36 -1.99
CA THR A 110 10.09 14.61 -3.04
C THR A 110 9.67 13.15 -3.02
N ALA A 111 9.92 12.45 -4.13
CA ALA A 111 9.75 11.01 -4.24
C ALA A 111 11.10 10.37 -4.62
N ILE A 112 11.48 9.31 -3.94
CA ILE A 112 12.64 8.49 -4.30
C ILE A 112 12.13 7.21 -4.95
N ASP A 113 12.54 7.01 -6.20
CA ASP A 113 12.28 5.84 -7.02
C ASP A 113 13.50 4.92 -6.93
N TYR A 114 13.36 3.83 -6.22
CA TYR A 114 14.32 2.74 -6.16
C TYR A 114 13.70 1.41 -6.59
N ARG A 115 12.72 1.50 -7.53
CA ARG A 115 12.09 0.37 -8.20
C ARG A 115 13.15 -0.49 -8.86
N GLU A 116 12.95 -1.78 -8.89
CA GLU A 116 13.80 -2.74 -9.58
C GLU A 116 13.93 -2.38 -11.07
N MET A 117 15.00 -2.85 -11.67
CA MET A 117 15.29 -2.58 -13.08
C MET A 117 15.54 -3.88 -13.81
N ALA A 118 14.98 -4.04 -15.01
CA ALA A 118 15.28 -5.20 -15.84
C ALA A 118 16.79 -5.31 -16.12
N PRO A 119 17.41 -6.49 -15.98
CA PRO A 119 18.79 -6.71 -16.38
C PRO A 119 19.03 -6.35 -17.86
N ALA A 120 20.25 -5.99 -18.22
CA ALA A 120 20.62 -5.64 -19.60
C ALA A 120 20.38 -6.79 -20.60
N ALA A 121 20.41 -8.03 -20.14
CA ALA A 121 20.12 -9.22 -20.94
C ALA A 121 18.61 -9.47 -21.17
N ALA A 122 17.75 -8.75 -20.47
CA ALA A 122 16.31 -8.88 -20.66
C ALA A 122 15.87 -8.28 -22.01
N HIS A 123 14.92 -8.92 -22.66
CA HIS A 123 14.34 -8.48 -23.91
C HIS A 123 12.85 -8.77 -23.95
N ARG A 124 12.11 -8.18 -24.89
CA ARG A 124 10.65 -8.23 -24.96
C ARG A 124 10.05 -9.64 -24.80
N ASP A 125 10.67 -10.64 -25.41
CA ASP A 125 10.16 -12.00 -25.47
C ASP A 125 10.93 -12.96 -24.52
N VAL A 126 11.62 -12.43 -23.51
CA VAL A 126 12.47 -13.19 -22.59
C VAL A 126 11.72 -14.30 -21.82
N TYR A 127 10.40 -14.19 -21.70
CA TYR A 127 9.51 -15.15 -21.04
C TYR A 127 8.61 -15.93 -22.01
N LEU A 128 8.91 -15.89 -23.31
CA LEU A 128 8.20 -16.70 -24.30
C LEU A 128 9.03 -17.91 -24.72
N ASP A 129 8.36 -19.03 -24.89
CA ASP A 129 8.95 -20.21 -25.51
C ASP A 129 9.10 -20.02 -27.04
N LYS A 130 9.70 -20.99 -27.72
CA LYS A 130 9.88 -20.97 -29.18
C LYS A 130 8.57 -20.90 -30.00
N ASN A 131 7.44 -21.14 -29.37
CA ASN A 131 6.11 -21.05 -29.99
C ASN A 131 5.38 -19.73 -29.63
N GLY A 132 6.03 -18.82 -28.91
CA GLY A 132 5.45 -17.56 -28.43
C GLY A 132 4.46 -17.74 -27.29
N LYS A 133 4.55 -18.85 -26.51
CA LYS A 133 3.75 -19.14 -25.34
C LYS A 133 4.49 -18.69 -24.08
N LEU A 134 3.78 -18.17 -23.08
CA LEU A 134 4.40 -17.84 -21.79
C LEU A 134 5.01 -19.08 -21.15
N ILE A 135 6.22 -18.92 -20.63
CA ILE A 135 6.93 -19.93 -19.83
C ILE A 135 6.36 -19.87 -18.43
N GLU A 136 5.73 -20.96 -17.98
CA GLU A 136 5.19 -21.10 -16.63
C GLU A 136 6.23 -21.75 -15.70
N GLY A 137 6.23 -21.39 -14.41
CA GLY A 137 7.12 -21.95 -13.41
C GLY A 137 8.57 -21.49 -13.57
N GLU A 138 9.52 -22.42 -13.43
CA GLU A 138 10.96 -22.09 -13.50
C GLU A 138 11.38 -21.63 -14.89
N GLY A 139 12.13 -20.53 -14.94
CA GLY A 139 12.48 -19.86 -16.20
C GLY A 139 11.46 -18.83 -16.67
N GLY A 140 10.28 -18.77 -16.06
CA GLY A 140 9.28 -17.73 -16.25
C GLY A 140 9.55 -16.47 -15.41
N SER A 141 8.56 -15.59 -15.35
CA SER A 141 8.65 -14.27 -14.67
C SER A 141 8.41 -14.34 -13.16
N LEU A 142 7.92 -15.46 -12.61
CA LEU A 142 7.47 -15.57 -11.22
C LEU A 142 8.40 -16.36 -10.29
N VAL A 143 9.12 -17.34 -10.79
CA VAL A 143 9.85 -18.30 -9.95
C VAL A 143 11.30 -18.38 -10.39
N GLY A 144 12.21 -18.32 -9.42
CA GLY A 144 13.64 -18.54 -9.63
C GLY A 144 14.41 -17.31 -10.09
N TYR A 145 15.62 -17.56 -10.54
CA TYR A 145 16.62 -16.52 -10.77
C TYR A 145 16.35 -15.63 -11.99
N ARG A 146 15.60 -16.13 -12.98
CA ARG A 146 15.21 -15.32 -14.16
C ARG A 146 14.12 -14.31 -13.88
N ALA A 147 13.34 -14.53 -12.81
CA ALA A 147 12.26 -13.63 -12.40
C ALA A 147 12.77 -12.34 -11.73
N ALA A 148 14.05 -12.29 -11.34
CA ALA A 148 14.60 -11.20 -10.54
C ALA A 148 15.01 -9.99 -11.39
N GLY A 149 14.46 -8.82 -11.05
CA GLY A 149 14.99 -7.52 -11.44
C GLY A 149 16.17 -7.10 -10.58
N VAL A 150 16.96 -6.13 -11.05
CA VAL A 150 18.12 -5.57 -10.32
C VAL A 150 17.63 -4.84 -9.08
N PRO A 151 18.06 -5.23 -7.87
CA PRO A 151 17.55 -4.66 -6.62
C PRO A 151 17.90 -3.19 -6.42
N GLY A 152 16.93 -2.43 -5.91
CA GLY A 152 17.06 -0.99 -5.68
C GLY A 152 17.11 -0.55 -4.23
N THR A 153 16.67 -1.38 -3.28
CA THR A 153 16.44 -1.00 -1.87
C THR A 153 17.65 -0.31 -1.24
N VAL A 154 18.84 -0.89 -1.36
CA VAL A 154 20.05 -0.33 -0.71
C VAL A 154 20.42 1.03 -1.29
N ARG A 155 20.35 1.23 -2.62
CA ARG A 155 20.56 2.53 -3.28
C ARG A 155 19.49 3.56 -2.93
N GLY A 156 18.23 3.13 -2.77
CA GLY A 156 17.15 4.01 -2.32
C GLY A 156 17.40 4.56 -0.93
N MET A 157 17.78 3.68 0.00
CA MET A 157 18.10 4.08 1.38
C MET A 157 19.35 4.96 1.45
N GLU A 158 20.38 4.68 0.65
CA GLU A 158 21.56 5.54 0.51
C GLU A 158 21.20 6.95 0.04
N LEU A 159 20.43 7.05 -1.04
CA LEU A 159 20.00 8.34 -1.60
C LEU A 159 19.17 9.15 -0.60
N ALA A 160 18.24 8.48 0.12
CA ALA A 160 17.44 9.10 1.15
C ALA A 160 18.30 9.64 2.30
N LEU A 161 19.24 8.84 2.82
CA LEU A 161 20.15 9.25 3.90
C LEU A 161 21.00 10.44 3.48
N LYS A 162 21.62 10.35 2.31
CA LYS A 162 22.55 11.37 1.81
C LYS A 162 21.89 12.73 1.61
N LYS A 163 20.64 12.76 1.12
CA LYS A 163 19.95 14.02 0.79
C LYS A 163 19.04 14.54 1.90
N TYR A 164 18.46 13.67 2.72
CA TYR A 164 17.34 13.99 3.61
C TYR A 164 17.51 13.47 5.03
N GLY A 165 18.54 12.69 5.33
CA GLY A 165 18.89 12.28 6.68
C GLY A 165 19.20 13.48 7.58
N SER A 166 19.11 13.30 8.89
CA SER A 166 19.34 14.35 9.88
C SER A 166 20.80 14.84 9.97
N GLY A 167 21.75 14.08 9.41
CA GLY A 167 23.18 14.26 9.62
C GLY A 167 23.68 13.79 11.00
N LYS A 168 22.80 13.35 11.89
CA LYS A 168 23.11 12.87 13.24
C LYS A 168 23.28 11.35 13.33
N MET A 169 22.79 10.63 12.32
CA MET A 169 22.85 9.16 12.25
C MET A 169 23.74 8.73 11.08
N THR A 170 24.65 7.82 11.35
CA THR A 170 25.49 7.22 10.30
C THR A 170 24.79 6.01 9.67
N TRP A 171 25.17 5.66 8.45
CA TRP A 171 24.72 4.43 7.78
C TRP A 171 24.86 3.19 8.68
N ALA A 172 26.05 3.03 9.29
CA ALA A 172 26.35 1.93 10.19
C ALA A 172 25.38 1.82 11.39
N GLN A 173 25.00 2.97 11.94
CA GLN A 173 24.05 3.02 13.06
C GLN A 173 22.61 2.68 12.65
N LEU A 174 22.24 2.96 11.40
CA LEU A 174 20.91 2.65 10.88
C LEU A 174 20.77 1.17 10.45
N VAL A 175 21.86 0.54 10.02
CA VAL A 175 21.93 -0.89 9.67
C VAL A 175 21.99 -1.79 10.92
N GLU A 176 22.59 -1.32 12.02
CA GLU A 176 22.88 -2.13 13.21
C GLU A 176 21.65 -2.85 13.81
N PRO A 177 20.47 -2.23 13.97
CA PRO A 177 19.31 -2.92 14.51
C PRO A 177 18.91 -4.17 13.69
N ALA A 178 18.93 -4.06 12.36
CA ALA A 178 18.62 -5.18 11.47
C ALA A 178 19.66 -6.30 11.57
N ARG A 179 20.95 -5.92 11.62
CA ARG A 179 22.05 -6.87 11.83
C ARG A 179 21.89 -7.65 13.15
N GLN A 180 21.53 -6.96 14.23
CA GLN A 180 21.29 -7.60 15.53
C GLN A 180 20.08 -8.52 15.50
N LEU A 181 18.96 -8.09 14.90
CA LEU A 181 17.75 -8.92 14.75
C LEU A 181 18.04 -10.19 13.95
N ALA A 182 18.80 -10.09 12.86
CA ALA A 182 19.17 -11.24 12.05
C ALA A 182 20.12 -12.20 12.80
N ALA A 183 21.13 -11.67 13.52
CA ALA A 183 22.12 -12.46 14.23
C ALA A 183 21.55 -13.13 15.50
N ASN A 184 20.86 -12.37 16.33
CA ASN A 184 20.34 -12.83 17.61
C ASN A 184 18.99 -13.56 17.47
N GLY A 185 18.28 -13.29 16.39
CA GLY A 185 16.95 -13.79 16.12
C GLY A 185 15.85 -12.96 16.78
N PHE A 186 14.64 -13.25 16.38
CA PHE A 186 13.41 -12.68 16.94
C PHE A 186 12.36 -13.79 17.07
N THR A 187 11.36 -13.55 17.93
CA THR A 187 10.27 -14.51 18.14
C THR A 187 9.33 -14.50 16.95
N VAL A 188 9.08 -15.67 16.38
CA VAL A 188 8.11 -15.86 15.30
C VAL A 188 6.71 -15.53 15.81
N THR A 189 6.05 -14.61 15.16
CA THR A 189 4.67 -14.21 15.46
C THR A 189 3.67 -15.17 14.84
N TYR A 190 2.40 -15.08 15.27
CA TYR A 190 1.31 -15.84 14.66
C TYR A 190 1.20 -15.58 13.14
N SER A 191 1.29 -14.31 12.73
CA SER A 191 1.18 -13.91 11.33
C SER A 191 2.34 -14.46 10.48
N LEU A 192 3.57 -14.37 10.98
CA LEU A 192 4.74 -14.94 10.30
C LEU A 192 4.64 -16.47 10.20
N ALA A 193 4.28 -17.15 11.28
CA ALA A 193 4.09 -18.61 11.28
C ALA A 193 3.04 -19.04 10.25
N ARG A 194 1.91 -18.32 10.20
CA ARG A 194 0.85 -18.54 9.21
C ARG A 194 1.32 -18.29 7.78
N SER A 195 2.11 -17.23 7.57
CA SER A 195 2.68 -16.91 6.26
C SER A 195 3.66 -17.99 5.79
N LEU A 196 4.56 -18.44 6.66
CA LEU A 196 5.50 -19.53 6.37
C LEU A 196 4.76 -20.85 6.05
N LYS A 197 3.72 -21.17 6.84
CA LYS A 197 2.88 -22.35 6.61
C LYS A 197 2.15 -22.29 5.26
N GLY A 198 1.62 -21.11 4.90
CA GLY A 198 0.89 -20.94 3.64
C GLY A 198 1.76 -20.94 2.39
N ASN A 199 3.10 -20.87 2.58
CA ASN A 199 4.09 -20.81 1.51
C ASN A 199 5.16 -21.93 1.63
N ASP A 200 4.93 -22.96 2.43
CA ASP A 200 5.96 -23.99 2.71
C ASP A 200 6.40 -24.74 1.46
N ASP A 201 5.48 -25.15 0.57
CA ASP A 201 5.79 -25.76 -0.72
C ASP A 201 6.57 -24.80 -1.64
N TYR A 202 6.23 -23.50 -1.60
CA TYR A 202 6.91 -22.48 -2.37
C TYR A 202 8.35 -22.24 -1.88
N LEU A 203 8.52 -22.14 -0.57
CA LEU A 203 9.82 -21.98 0.10
C LEU A 203 10.69 -23.25 0.03
N ALA A 204 10.09 -24.41 -0.21
CA ALA A 204 10.81 -25.67 -0.40
C ALA A 204 11.44 -25.86 -1.79
N LYS A 205 11.11 -24.99 -2.77
CA LYS A 205 11.57 -25.12 -4.17
C LYS A 205 13.10 -25.06 -4.32
N TYR A 206 13.76 -24.21 -3.53
CA TYR A 206 15.22 -24.05 -3.59
C TYR A 206 15.87 -24.50 -2.28
N PRO A 207 16.98 -25.26 -2.36
CA PRO A 207 17.63 -25.83 -1.17
C PRO A 207 18.01 -24.78 -0.13
N GLU A 208 18.52 -23.61 -0.56
CA GLU A 208 18.96 -22.55 0.34
C GLU A 208 17.78 -21.87 1.04
N THR A 209 16.70 -21.60 0.32
CA THR A 209 15.47 -21.05 0.87
C THR A 209 14.84 -22.01 1.87
N LYS A 210 14.75 -23.29 1.49
CA LYS A 210 14.28 -24.37 2.37
C LYS A 210 15.08 -24.43 3.67
N ARG A 211 16.41 -24.36 3.57
CA ARG A 211 17.32 -24.43 4.73
C ARG A 211 17.10 -23.27 5.72
N ILE A 212 16.85 -22.07 5.21
CA ILE A 212 16.69 -20.85 6.03
C ILE A 212 15.29 -20.74 6.59
N TYR A 213 14.25 -20.90 5.77
CA TYR A 213 12.87 -20.61 6.12
C TYR A 213 12.09 -21.80 6.64
N LEU A 214 12.60 -23.03 6.46
CA LEU A 214 11.96 -24.24 6.97
C LEU A 214 12.87 -24.94 7.98
N LYS A 215 12.33 -25.27 9.14
CA LYS A 215 13.03 -25.95 10.24
C LYS A 215 12.80 -27.45 10.17
N GLY A 216 13.83 -28.24 9.85
CA GLY A 216 13.70 -29.69 9.72
C GLY A 216 12.71 -30.15 8.66
N GLY A 217 12.51 -29.34 7.60
CA GLY A 217 11.56 -29.63 6.52
C GLY A 217 10.12 -29.18 6.79
N SER A 218 9.85 -28.48 7.91
CA SER A 218 8.56 -27.87 8.25
C SER A 218 8.73 -26.37 8.50
N PHE A 219 7.65 -25.62 8.58
CA PHE A 219 7.68 -24.19 8.87
C PHE A 219 7.96 -23.90 10.35
N TYR A 220 8.52 -22.71 10.64
CA TYR A 220 8.66 -22.22 12.02
C TYR A 220 7.30 -21.95 12.63
N LYS A 221 7.12 -22.35 13.90
CA LYS A 221 5.88 -22.13 14.67
C LYS A 221 5.94 -20.83 15.44
N GLU A 222 4.76 -20.30 15.78
CA GLU A 222 4.63 -19.18 16.70
C GLU A 222 5.41 -19.44 18.02
N GLY A 223 6.09 -18.40 18.50
CA GLY A 223 6.91 -18.48 19.72
C GLY A 223 8.33 -19.01 19.51
N GLU A 224 8.64 -19.63 18.39
CA GLU A 224 10.00 -20.11 18.10
C GLU A 224 10.94 -18.94 17.75
N LEU A 225 12.23 -19.13 18.01
CA LEU A 225 13.26 -18.16 17.67
C LEU A 225 13.73 -18.36 16.23
N PHE A 226 13.58 -17.34 15.40
CA PHE A 226 14.06 -17.34 14.02
C PHE A 226 15.33 -16.50 13.89
N ARG A 227 16.41 -17.11 13.42
CA ARG A 227 17.71 -16.50 13.16
C ARG A 227 18.06 -16.59 11.69
N GLN A 228 18.76 -15.56 11.19
CA GLN A 228 19.18 -15.45 9.77
C GLN A 228 20.67 -15.08 9.71
N PRO A 229 21.60 -16.02 10.04
CA PRO A 229 23.01 -15.70 10.22
C PRO A 229 23.69 -15.20 8.94
N GLU A 230 23.32 -15.72 7.75
CA GLU A 230 23.87 -15.23 6.48
C GLU A 230 23.38 -13.83 6.15
N LEU A 231 22.12 -13.51 6.46
CA LEU A 231 21.59 -12.16 6.31
C LEU A 231 22.27 -11.20 7.30
N ALA A 232 22.54 -11.65 8.53
CA ALA A 232 23.33 -10.89 9.49
C ALA A 232 24.75 -10.59 8.99
N ALA A 233 25.40 -11.56 8.32
CA ALA A 233 26.71 -11.35 7.70
C ALA A 233 26.64 -10.35 6.53
N THR A 234 25.58 -10.37 5.74
CA THR A 234 25.33 -9.38 4.69
C THR A 234 25.15 -7.98 5.28
N PHE A 235 24.35 -7.83 6.33
CA PHE A 235 24.22 -6.55 7.05
C PHE A 235 25.53 -6.09 7.68
N ALA A 236 26.36 -7.01 8.21
CA ALA A 236 27.68 -6.67 8.75
C ALA A 236 28.64 -6.14 7.66
N ARG A 237 28.60 -6.69 6.44
CA ARG A 237 29.36 -6.15 5.31
C ARG A 237 28.87 -4.76 4.92
N LEU A 238 27.55 -4.58 4.77
CA LEU A 238 26.93 -3.27 4.49
C LEU A 238 27.25 -2.24 5.56
N GLN A 239 27.23 -2.62 6.83
CA GLN A 239 27.56 -1.75 7.95
C GLN A 239 29.00 -1.24 7.90
N ARG A 240 29.92 -2.14 7.62
CA ARG A 240 31.38 -1.85 7.62
C ARG A 240 31.83 -1.13 6.36
N LEU A 241 31.34 -1.52 5.19
CA LEU A 241 31.85 -1.10 3.88
C LEU A 241 30.94 -0.10 3.16
N GLY A 242 29.74 0.16 3.72
CA GLY A 242 28.77 1.06 3.13
C GLY A 242 27.95 0.44 1.99
N PRO A 243 27.06 1.27 1.37
CA PRO A 243 26.10 0.78 0.35
C PRO A 243 26.75 0.19 -0.90
N ASN A 244 27.94 0.66 -1.28
CA ASN A 244 28.65 0.14 -2.46
C ASN A 244 29.00 -1.35 -2.34
N GLU A 245 29.11 -1.87 -1.14
CA GLU A 245 29.34 -3.30 -0.90
C GLU A 245 28.29 -4.18 -1.58
N PHE A 246 27.02 -3.74 -1.58
CA PHE A 246 25.92 -4.49 -2.20
C PHE A 246 26.04 -4.56 -3.72
N TYR A 247 26.55 -3.52 -4.38
CA TYR A 247 26.58 -3.39 -5.84
C TYR A 247 27.92 -3.67 -6.47
N GLU A 248 29.00 -3.64 -5.69
CA GLU A 248 30.38 -3.71 -6.19
C GLU A 248 31.26 -4.67 -5.35
N GLY A 249 30.82 -4.97 -4.11
CA GLY A 249 31.60 -5.76 -3.15
C GLY A 249 31.36 -7.27 -3.22
N GLU A 250 31.52 -7.92 -2.08
CA GLU A 250 31.34 -9.38 -1.94
C GLU A 250 29.89 -9.79 -2.17
N THR A 251 28.93 -9.02 -1.68
CA THR A 251 27.51 -9.32 -1.90
C THR A 251 27.17 -9.32 -3.39
N ALA A 252 27.68 -8.36 -4.17
CA ALA A 252 27.50 -8.35 -5.62
C ALA A 252 28.09 -9.60 -6.29
N ARG A 253 29.30 -10.02 -5.87
CA ARG A 253 29.94 -11.22 -6.41
C ARG A 253 29.13 -12.49 -6.10
N LEU A 254 28.61 -12.62 -4.88
CA LEU A 254 27.74 -13.74 -4.48
C LEU A 254 26.44 -13.77 -5.30
N ILE A 255 25.78 -12.62 -5.49
CA ILE A 255 24.58 -12.52 -6.32
C ILE A 255 24.87 -13.03 -7.74
N VAL A 256 25.92 -12.51 -8.38
CA VAL A 256 26.22 -12.85 -9.78
C VAL A 256 26.70 -14.28 -9.94
N ALA A 257 27.46 -14.82 -8.98
CA ALA A 257 27.87 -16.23 -9.01
C ALA A 257 26.66 -17.16 -8.94
N ASP A 258 25.69 -16.85 -8.08
CA ASP A 258 24.48 -17.66 -7.93
C ASP A 258 23.52 -17.49 -9.12
N MET A 259 23.39 -16.27 -9.67
CA MET A 259 22.70 -15.99 -10.93
C MET A 259 23.26 -16.83 -12.08
N LYS A 260 24.59 -16.86 -12.24
CA LYS A 260 25.25 -17.63 -13.29
C LYS A 260 25.03 -19.15 -13.12
N HIS A 261 25.07 -19.63 -11.89
CA HIS A 261 24.85 -21.04 -11.57
C HIS A 261 23.43 -21.49 -11.93
N ASN A 262 22.44 -20.61 -11.74
CA ASN A 262 21.02 -20.91 -11.90
C ASN A 262 20.39 -20.25 -13.14
N SER A 263 21.20 -19.89 -14.15
CA SER A 263 20.73 -19.31 -15.42
C SER A 263 19.90 -18.01 -15.28
N GLY A 264 20.18 -17.23 -14.23
CA GLY A 264 19.58 -15.89 -14.05
C GLY A 264 20.16 -14.87 -15.03
N LEU A 265 19.53 -13.72 -15.13
CA LEU A 265 19.87 -12.69 -16.13
C LEU A 265 20.81 -11.60 -15.61
N MET A 266 20.90 -11.41 -14.28
CA MET A 266 21.61 -10.29 -13.66
C MET A 266 23.12 -10.49 -13.66
N THR A 267 23.85 -9.44 -14.02
CA THR A 267 25.32 -9.40 -14.09
C THR A 267 25.90 -8.36 -13.12
N LEU A 268 27.24 -8.37 -12.92
CA LEU A 268 27.93 -7.30 -12.17
C LEU A 268 27.71 -5.92 -12.81
N GLY A 269 27.66 -5.84 -14.14
CA GLY A 269 27.37 -4.60 -14.86
C GLY A 269 25.97 -4.04 -14.58
N ASP A 270 24.99 -4.91 -14.36
CA ASP A 270 23.64 -4.50 -13.98
C ASP A 270 23.61 -3.95 -12.56
N LEU A 271 24.25 -4.61 -11.61
CA LEU A 271 24.37 -4.16 -10.22
C LEU A 271 25.11 -2.83 -10.15
N HIS A 272 26.30 -2.73 -10.72
CA HIS A 272 27.12 -1.52 -10.75
C HIS A 272 26.41 -0.32 -11.40
N GLY A 273 25.65 -0.59 -12.48
CA GLY A 273 24.90 0.45 -13.21
C GLY A 273 23.58 0.87 -12.58
N TYR A 274 23.16 0.25 -11.47
CA TYR A 274 21.90 0.60 -10.85
C TYR A 274 21.95 1.95 -10.11
N VAL A 275 20.98 2.82 -10.38
CA VAL A 275 20.86 4.16 -9.76
C VAL A 275 19.42 4.38 -9.28
N ALA A 276 19.24 4.69 -8.02
CA ALA A 276 17.97 5.21 -7.50
C ALA A 276 17.77 6.66 -7.99
N LYS A 277 16.52 7.04 -8.29
CA LYS A 277 16.18 8.34 -8.86
C LYS A 277 15.34 9.19 -7.91
N GLU A 278 15.57 10.48 -7.94
CA GLU A 278 14.65 11.44 -7.34
C GLU A 278 13.63 11.87 -8.38
N ARG A 279 12.35 11.82 -8.02
CA ARG A 279 11.21 12.18 -8.88
C ARG A 279 10.42 13.33 -8.28
N VAL A 280 9.77 14.12 -9.13
CA VAL A 280 8.80 15.12 -8.68
C VAL A 280 7.47 14.42 -8.37
N PRO A 281 6.93 14.53 -7.14
CA PRO A 281 5.66 13.92 -6.79
C PRO A 281 4.50 14.42 -7.66
N LEU A 282 3.51 13.55 -7.89
CA LEU A 282 2.24 13.98 -8.47
C LEU A 282 1.43 14.74 -7.43
N ARG A 283 0.71 15.76 -7.89
CA ARG A 283 -0.17 16.59 -7.08
C ARG A 283 -1.57 16.65 -7.68
N GLY A 284 -2.58 16.48 -6.83
CA GLY A 284 -3.98 16.65 -7.16
C GLY A 284 -4.68 17.43 -6.06
N ASN A 285 -5.93 17.79 -6.31
CA ASN A 285 -6.78 18.43 -5.30
C ASN A 285 -8.09 17.66 -5.21
N TYR A 286 -8.49 17.30 -3.99
CA TYR A 286 -9.77 16.68 -3.72
C TYR A 286 -10.49 17.42 -2.59
N ARG A 287 -11.64 18.00 -2.89
CA ARG A 287 -12.46 18.82 -1.95
C ARG A 287 -11.67 19.92 -1.24
N GLY A 288 -10.71 20.51 -1.94
CA GLY A 288 -9.84 21.56 -1.42
C GLY A 288 -8.61 21.05 -0.64
N HIS A 289 -8.45 19.75 -0.47
CA HIS A 289 -7.28 19.14 0.14
C HIS A 289 -6.27 18.75 -0.95
N GLU A 290 -4.99 19.03 -0.71
CA GLU A 290 -3.92 18.63 -1.65
C GLU A 290 -3.54 17.16 -1.43
N ILE A 291 -3.56 16.40 -2.52
CA ILE A 291 -3.15 14.99 -2.56
C ILE A 291 -1.77 14.93 -3.22
N ILE A 292 -0.79 14.38 -2.52
CA ILE A 292 0.58 14.23 -3.01
C ILE A 292 0.91 12.74 -3.03
N SER A 293 1.21 12.19 -4.21
CA SER A 293 1.41 10.75 -4.36
C SER A 293 2.51 10.42 -5.37
N MET A 294 2.81 9.14 -5.50
CA MET A 294 3.93 8.64 -6.29
C MET A 294 3.72 8.84 -7.80
N PRO A 295 4.70 9.40 -8.53
CA PRO A 295 4.68 9.47 -9.99
C PRO A 295 5.13 8.15 -10.63
N PRO A 296 5.01 7.98 -11.96
CA PRO A 296 5.62 6.85 -12.66
C PRO A 296 7.13 6.70 -12.37
N PRO A 297 7.62 5.45 -12.35
CA PRO A 297 7.00 4.23 -12.84
C PRO A 297 5.95 3.60 -11.90
N SER A 298 5.37 4.33 -10.96
CA SER A 298 4.13 3.91 -10.32
C SER A 298 2.91 4.54 -10.99
N SER A 299 1.88 3.74 -11.22
CA SER A 299 0.56 4.21 -11.66
C SER A 299 -0.25 4.79 -10.49
N GLY A 300 0.11 4.43 -9.27
CA GLY A 300 -0.72 4.63 -8.08
C GLY A 300 -1.19 6.06 -7.88
N GLY A 301 -0.29 7.04 -7.96
CA GLY A 301 -0.67 8.43 -7.77
C GLY A 301 -1.59 8.99 -8.85
N ALA A 302 -1.35 8.66 -10.11
CA ALA A 302 -2.19 9.13 -11.23
C ALA A 302 -3.60 8.55 -11.15
N VAL A 303 -3.72 7.23 -10.98
CA VAL A 303 -5.00 6.53 -10.89
C VAL A 303 -5.78 6.95 -9.65
N LEU A 304 -5.12 7.15 -8.51
CA LEU A 304 -5.75 7.68 -7.29
C LEU A 304 -6.35 9.06 -7.54
N ILE A 305 -5.56 9.99 -8.10
CA ILE A 305 -6.03 11.37 -8.36
C ILE A 305 -7.15 11.37 -9.39
N GLU A 306 -7.09 10.54 -10.43
CA GLU A 306 -8.15 10.39 -11.42
C GLU A 306 -9.47 9.92 -10.78
N MET A 307 -9.43 8.87 -9.96
CA MET A 307 -10.62 8.38 -9.24
C MET A 307 -11.19 9.45 -8.30
N LEU A 308 -10.35 10.14 -7.55
CA LEU A 308 -10.76 11.23 -6.67
C LEU A 308 -11.43 12.36 -7.48
N ASN A 309 -10.87 12.75 -8.63
CA ASN A 309 -11.46 13.74 -9.52
C ASN A 309 -12.83 13.30 -10.10
N ILE A 310 -12.99 12.01 -10.41
CA ILE A 310 -14.30 11.46 -10.82
C ILE A 310 -15.30 11.56 -9.66
N LEU A 311 -14.90 11.11 -8.46
CA LEU A 311 -15.76 11.07 -7.27
C LEU A 311 -16.09 12.46 -6.72
N GLU A 312 -15.25 13.46 -6.94
CA GLU A 312 -15.50 14.85 -6.48
C GLU A 312 -16.81 15.46 -7.00
N GLY A 313 -17.31 14.97 -8.14
CA GLY A 313 -18.59 15.43 -8.69
C GLY A 313 -19.83 14.86 -8.00
N TYR A 314 -19.68 14.00 -7.01
CA TYR A 314 -20.78 13.43 -6.22
C TYR A 314 -20.67 13.86 -4.76
N ASP A 315 -21.80 14.14 -4.11
CA ASP A 315 -21.86 14.46 -2.67
C ASP A 315 -21.78 13.17 -1.83
N LEU A 316 -20.59 12.53 -1.78
CA LEU A 316 -20.42 11.26 -1.06
C LEU A 316 -20.81 11.34 0.42
N ASN A 317 -20.62 12.50 1.06
CA ASN A 317 -20.97 12.74 2.45
C ASN A 317 -22.48 12.74 2.72
N LYS A 318 -23.32 12.80 1.68
CA LYS A 318 -24.78 12.61 1.78
C LYS A 318 -25.21 11.14 1.68
N LEU A 319 -24.30 10.26 1.27
CA LEU A 319 -24.51 8.83 1.20
C LEU A 319 -23.97 8.18 2.48
N ASP A 320 -24.64 7.12 2.95
CA ASP A 320 -24.07 6.33 4.03
C ASP A 320 -22.74 5.68 3.58
N ALA A 321 -21.75 5.65 4.48
CA ALA A 321 -20.42 5.11 4.19
C ALA A 321 -20.42 3.63 3.79
N SER A 322 -21.48 2.89 4.13
CA SER A 322 -21.70 1.47 3.79
C SER A 322 -22.78 1.24 2.73
N SER A 323 -23.30 2.31 2.12
CA SER A 323 -24.40 2.24 1.17
C SER A 323 -24.00 1.62 -0.18
N SER A 324 -24.94 0.93 -0.82
CA SER A 324 -24.80 0.42 -2.19
C SER A 324 -24.54 1.56 -3.20
N ASP A 325 -25.07 2.75 -2.96
CA ASP A 325 -24.89 3.90 -3.85
C ASP A 325 -23.44 4.37 -3.84
N ARG A 326 -22.84 4.51 -2.65
CA ARG A 326 -21.41 4.81 -2.54
C ARG A 326 -20.54 3.76 -3.22
N TYR A 327 -20.78 2.49 -2.92
CA TYR A 327 -19.98 1.40 -3.49
C TYR A 327 -20.12 1.31 -5.01
N HIS A 328 -21.32 1.56 -5.53
CA HIS A 328 -21.54 1.63 -6.98
C HIS A 328 -20.69 2.75 -7.63
N LEU A 329 -20.74 3.98 -7.09
CA LEU A 329 -19.96 5.11 -7.61
C LEU A 329 -18.44 4.84 -7.52
N MET A 330 -17.98 4.24 -6.43
CA MET A 330 -16.58 3.86 -6.28
C MET A 330 -16.18 2.80 -7.31
N ALA A 331 -16.98 1.75 -7.51
CA ALA A 331 -16.71 0.71 -8.51
C ALA A 331 -16.66 1.28 -9.93
N GLU A 332 -17.55 2.20 -10.26
CA GLU A 332 -17.58 2.87 -11.57
C GLU A 332 -16.38 3.79 -11.80
N ALA A 333 -15.94 4.51 -10.77
CA ALA A 333 -14.71 5.32 -10.84
C ALA A 333 -13.47 4.42 -11.00
N MET A 334 -13.37 3.35 -10.21
CA MET A 334 -12.31 2.36 -10.30
C MET A 334 -12.26 1.69 -11.68
N ARG A 335 -13.40 1.26 -12.22
CA ARG A 335 -13.48 0.64 -13.56
C ARG A 335 -12.88 1.52 -14.64
N ARG A 336 -13.16 2.82 -14.63
CA ARG A 336 -12.66 3.78 -15.63
C ARG A 336 -11.18 4.05 -15.48
N ALA A 337 -10.75 4.38 -14.28
CA ALA A 337 -9.35 4.69 -14.00
C ALA A 337 -8.44 3.47 -14.21
N PHE A 338 -8.91 2.26 -13.94
CA PHE A 338 -8.16 1.04 -14.24
C PHE A 338 -8.19 0.68 -15.75
N ALA A 339 -9.22 1.04 -16.50
CA ALA A 339 -9.19 0.93 -17.95
C ALA A 339 -8.14 1.88 -18.57
N ASP A 340 -8.05 3.11 -18.07
CA ASP A 340 -7.02 4.07 -18.48
C ASP A 340 -5.62 3.64 -18.04
N ARG A 341 -5.50 3.15 -16.83
CA ARG A 341 -4.28 2.53 -16.34
C ARG A 341 -3.82 1.40 -17.26
N ALA A 342 -4.75 0.61 -17.75
CA ALA A 342 -4.57 -0.52 -18.63
C ALA A 342 -3.97 -0.20 -19.98
N GLU A 343 -4.25 0.91 -20.57
CA GLU A 343 -3.81 1.31 -21.89
C GLU A 343 -2.52 2.14 -21.84
N TYR A 344 -2.27 2.90 -20.79
CA TYR A 344 -1.45 4.08 -20.92
C TYR A 344 -0.23 4.21 -19.98
N MET A 345 -0.07 3.51 -18.83
CA MET A 345 1.05 3.74 -17.92
C MET A 345 2.30 2.88 -18.18
N GLY A 346 3.44 3.31 -17.84
CA GLY A 346 4.72 2.67 -18.01
C GLY A 346 5.84 3.51 -17.40
N ASP A 347 7.06 3.05 -17.54
CA ASP A 347 8.24 3.79 -17.14
C ASP A 347 8.42 5.02 -18.02
N THR A 348 8.28 6.22 -17.45
CA THR A 348 8.40 7.50 -18.18
C THR A 348 9.80 7.79 -18.70
N ASP A 349 10.80 7.03 -18.28
CA ASP A 349 12.13 7.10 -18.88
C ASP A 349 12.19 6.38 -20.25
N PHE A 350 11.19 5.56 -20.57
CA PHE A 350 11.09 4.75 -21.78
C PHE A 350 9.88 5.09 -22.65
N VAL A 351 8.77 5.50 -22.06
CA VAL A 351 7.51 5.76 -22.77
C VAL A 351 6.89 7.09 -22.35
N LYS A 352 6.20 7.74 -23.29
CA LYS A 352 5.42 8.94 -22.98
C LYS A 352 4.11 8.54 -22.30
N VAL A 353 3.89 9.03 -21.09
CA VAL A 353 2.67 8.87 -20.32
C VAL A 353 1.99 10.25 -20.18
N PRO A 354 0.72 10.45 -20.59
CA PRO A 354 0.07 11.76 -20.51
C PRO A 354 -0.50 12.03 -19.12
N ILE A 355 0.37 12.07 -18.12
CA ILE A 355 0.01 12.29 -16.71
C ILE A 355 -0.89 13.51 -16.55
N ALA A 356 -0.57 14.63 -17.18
CA ALA A 356 -1.38 15.85 -17.08
C ALA A 356 -2.84 15.62 -17.52
N GLY A 357 -3.07 14.80 -18.55
CA GLY A 357 -4.41 14.46 -19.02
C GLY A 357 -5.17 13.55 -18.07
N LEU A 358 -4.49 12.55 -17.46
CA LEU A 358 -5.08 11.61 -16.50
C LEU A 358 -5.57 12.31 -15.23
N VAL A 359 -4.79 13.27 -14.72
CA VAL A 359 -5.14 13.98 -13.48
C VAL A 359 -5.98 15.24 -13.71
N ASP A 360 -6.38 15.49 -14.96
CA ASP A 360 -7.16 16.68 -15.32
C ASP A 360 -8.64 16.53 -14.91
N LYS A 361 -9.20 17.56 -14.26
CA LYS A 361 -10.59 17.54 -13.79
C LYS A 361 -11.61 17.60 -14.92
N SER A 362 -11.28 18.17 -16.08
CA SER A 362 -12.17 18.18 -17.24
C SER A 362 -12.28 16.80 -17.86
N TYR A 363 -11.16 16.07 -17.88
CA TYR A 363 -11.15 14.67 -18.29
C TYR A 363 -11.99 13.79 -17.34
N ALA A 364 -11.77 13.91 -16.04
CA ALA A 364 -12.59 13.20 -15.04
C ALA A 364 -14.08 13.55 -15.15
N THR A 365 -14.44 14.78 -15.53
CA THR A 365 -15.82 15.17 -15.80
C THR A 365 -16.40 14.43 -17.01
N LYS A 366 -15.63 14.20 -18.06
CA LYS A 366 -16.07 13.38 -19.21
C LYS A 366 -16.26 11.92 -18.80
N LEU A 367 -15.34 11.34 -18.03
CA LEU A 367 -15.50 9.98 -17.52
C LEU A 367 -16.74 9.85 -16.64
N ARG A 368 -16.94 10.81 -15.73
CA ARG A 368 -18.11 10.86 -14.84
C ARG A 368 -19.44 10.93 -15.59
N SER A 369 -19.52 11.69 -16.69
CA SER A 369 -20.74 11.83 -17.48
C SER A 369 -21.22 10.51 -18.10
N SER A 370 -20.35 9.51 -18.19
CA SER A 370 -20.69 8.15 -18.65
C SER A 370 -21.15 7.22 -17.55
N ILE A 371 -21.08 7.64 -16.26
CA ILE A 371 -21.53 6.84 -15.12
C ILE A 371 -23.03 6.99 -14.97
N ARG A 372 -23.73 5.88 -14.95
CA ARG A 372 -25.16 5.80 -14.65
C ARG A 372 -25.33 5.41 -13.18
N THR A 373 -26.17 6.13 -12.46
CA THR A 373 -26.40 5.88 -11.02
C THR A 373 -27.35 4.72 -10.75
N ASP A 374 -28.14 4.35 -11.76
CA ASP A 374 -29.17 3.30 -11.69
C ASP A 374 -28.67 1.91 -12.10
N ARG A 375 -27.60 1.82 -12.88
CA ARG A 375 -27.01 0.54 -13.34
C ARG A 375 -25.50 0.59 -13.44
N ALA A 376 -24.87 -0.57 -13.29
CA ALA A 376 -23.43 -0.75 -13.53
C ALA A 376 -23.12 -0.69 -15.05
N SER A 377 -21.97 -0.13 -15.38
CA SER A 377 -21.33 -0.32 -16.68
C SER A 377 -20.70 -1.71 -16.73
N THR A 378 -20.55 -2.30 -17.91
CA THR A 378 -19.69 -3.47 -18.11
C THR A 378 -18.29 -3.04 -18.50
N SER A 379 -17.27 -3.86 -18.23
CA SER A 379 -15.90 -3.59 -18.67
C SER A 379 -15.74 -3.68 -20.19
N ALA A 380 -16.70 -4.29 -20.89
CA ALA A 380 -16.78 -4.25 -22.36
C ALA A 380 -17.27 -2.89 -22.89
N GLU A 381 -18.18 -2.22 -22.16
CA GLU A 381 -18.64 -0.86 -22.48
C GLU A 381 -17.60 0.20 -22.10
N VAL A 382 -16.88 0.00 -20.99
CA VAL A 382 -15.84 0.91 -20.50
C VAL A 382 -14.49 0.50 -21.07
N ARG A 383 -14.07 1.23 -22.10
CA ARG A 383 -12.70 1.14 -22.61
C ARG A 383 -11.88 2.30 -22.05
N ALA A 384 -10.56 2.17 -22.12
CA ALA A 384 -9.68 3.29 -21.85
C ALA A 384 -10.18 4.51 -22.63
N GLY A 385 -10.31 5.63 -21.94
CA GLY A 385 -10.55 6.90 -22.57
C GLY A 385 -9.39 7.23 -23.51
N ARG A 386 -9.08 8.48 -23.72
CA ARG A 386 -7.82 8.87 -24.37
C ARG A 386 -7.02 9.73 -23.43
N PRO A 387 -6.49 9.18 -22.41
CA PRO A 387 -5.14 9.28 -21.96
C PRO A 387 -4.55 7.89 -21.82
N ALA A 388 -3.35 7.75 -21.36
CA ALA A 388 -2.59 6.56 -21.58
C ALA A 388 -1.83 6.03 -20.37
N GLY A 389 -1.95 4.78 -19.93
CA GLY A 389 -1.06 3.98 -19.34
C GLY A 389 -1.03 2.87 -18.44
N TYR A 390 -0.31 1.99 -17.94
CA TYR A 390 -0.33 0.67 -17.31
C TYR A 390 0.53 0.52 -16.05
N GLU A 391 0.47 -0.39 -15.22
CA GLU A 391 0.23 -1.43 -14.25
C GLU A 391 1.40 -1.67 -13.22
N SER A 392 1.48 -2.41 -12.15
CA SER A 392 1.02 -3.56 -11.41
C SER A 392 1.67 -3.75 -9.99
N ASP A 393 1.64 -4.85 -9.29
CA ASP A 393 1.33 -5.34 -7.97
C ASP A 393 2.41 -5.77 -6.96
N GLU A 394 2.04 -6.12 -5.77
CA GLU A 394 2.38 -6.55 -4.41
C GLU A 394 3.57 -5.89 -3.65
N THR A 395 3.38 -5.69 -2.29
CA THR A 395 4.17 -4.66 -1.61
C THR A 395 4.04 -4.76 -0.09
N THR A 396 4.93 -4.12 0.68
CA THR A 396 4.70 -3.73 2.07
C THR A 396 4.79 -2.21 2.23
N HIS A 397 4.06 -1.66 3.20
CA HIS A 397 4.06 -0.23 3.49
C HIS A 397 4.45 0.05 4.94
N PHE A 398 5.10 1.19 5.16
CA PHE A 398 5.25 1.79 6.48
C PHE A 398 5.33 3.32 6.38
N THR A 399 4.99 3.99 7.47
CA THR A 399 5.02 5.45 7.54
C THR A 399 5.63 5.95 8.85
N VAL A 400 6.30 7.08 8.79
CA VAL A 400 7.01 7.72 9.91
C VAL A 400 6.69 9.21 9.94
N VAL A 401 6.41 9.75 11.14
CA VAL A 401 6.36 11.19 11.36
C VAL A 401 7.19 11.52 12.62
N ASP A 402 8.15 12.44 12.48
CA ASP A 402 9.00 12.85 13.59
C ASP A 402 8.44 14.03 14.38
N ALA A 403 9.21 14.45 15.42
CA ALA A 403 8.81 15.54 16.29
C ALA A 403 8.77 16.92 15.58
N GLU A 404 9.53 17.09 14.53
CA GLU A 404 9.62 18.32 13.76
C GLU A 404 8.54 18.42 12.66
N GLY A 405 7.81 17.32 12.39
CA GLY A 405 6.78 17.24 11.36
C GLY A 405 7.32 16.81 9.98
N ASN A 406 8.54 16.30 9.90
CA ASN A 406 8.96 15.58 8.70
C ASN A 406 8.19 14.26 8.62
N ALA A 407 7.76 13.90 7.42
CA ALA A 407 6.98 12.69 7.17
C ALA A 407 7.61 11.85 6.06
N VAL A 408 7.57 10.54 6.22
CA VAL A 408 7.96 9.54 5.22
C VAL A 408 6.81 8.55 5.04
N ALA A 409 6.47 8.25 3.79
CA ALA A 409 5.63 7.13 3.39
C ALA A 409 6.44 6.24 2.45
N ASN A 410 6.67 5.01 2.82
CA ASN A 410 7.54 4.10 2.08
C ASN A 410 6.79 2.81 1.75
N THR A 411 6.78 2.48 0.47
CA THR A 411 6.20 1.24 -0.04
C THR A 411 7.26 0.51 -0.84
N TYR A 412 7.59 -0.74 -0.49
CA TYR A 412 8.64 -1.52 -1.14
C TYR A 412 8.30 -3.02 -1.11
N THR A 413 8.93 -3.82 -1.96
CA THR A 413 8.45 -5.16 -2.27
C THR A 413 9.55 -6.13 -2.71
N LEU A 414 9.16 -7.39 -2.80
CA LEU A 414 9.79 -8.43 -3.60
C LEU A 414 8.91 -8.85 -4.80
N ASN A 415 7.78 -8.18 -5.03
CA ASN A 415 6.60 -8.50 -5.81
C ASN A 415 5.73 -9.55 -5.12
N ASN A 416 5.84 -10.84 -5.39
CA ASN A 416 5.11 -11.89 -4.66
C ASN A 416 5.63 -12.08 -3.22
N SER A 417 4.83 -12.68 -2.36
CA SER A 417 5.28 -13.10 -1.02
C SER A 417 6.52 -14.00 -1.12
N TYR A 418 7.62 -13.58 -0.50
CA TYR A 418 8.96 -14.20 -0.59
C TYR A 418 9.60 -14.12 -1.99
N GLY A 419 9.17 -13.19 -2.83
CA GLY A 419 9.72 -12.93 -4.15
C GLY A 419 9.73 -14.17 -5.04
N SER A 420 10.82 -14.41 -5.74
CA SER A 420 10.98 -15.54 -6.67
C SER A 420 11.20 -16.91 -5.99
N ALA A 421 11.00 -17.02 -4.68
CA ALA A 421 11.33 -18.16 -3.84
C ALA A 421 12.84 -18.49 -3.73
N ALA A 422 13.72 -17.78 -4.43
CA ALA A 422 15.16 -18.05 -4.43
C ALA A 422 15.91 -17.16 -3.43
N VAL A 423 16.65 -17.76 -2.52
CA VAL A 423 17.64 -17.09 -1.68
C VAL A 423 19.01 -17.16 -2.34
N VAL A 424 19.68 -16.03 -2.47
CA VAL A 424 21.07 -15.97 -2.94
C VAL A 424 22.00 -16.63 -1.92
N LYS A 425 22.70 -17.68 -2.34
CA LYS A 425 23.57 -18.45 -1.48
C LYS A 425 24.67 -17.61 -0.84
N GLY A 426 24.86 -17.76 0.48
CA GLY A 426 25.85 -17.02 1.27
C GLY A 426 25.45 -15.58 1.63
N THR A 427 24.28 -15.10 1.21
CA THR A 427 23.77 -13.78 1.56
C THR A 427 22.57 -13.82 2.51
N GLY A 428 21.81 -14.90 2.51
CA GLY A 428 20.53 -15.02 3.23
C GLY A 428 19.41 -14.14 2.66
N MET A 429 19.62 -13.53 1.50
CA MET A 429 18.71 -12.57 0.89
C MET A 429 17.80 -13.24 -0.14
N LEU A 430 16.49 -13.03 -0.02
CA LEU A 430 15.51 -13.39 -1.06
C LEU A 430 15.66 -12.48 -2.28
N LEU A 431 15.52 -13.05 -3.46
CA LEU A 431 15.39 -12.33 -4.72
C LEU A 431 13.94 -11.96 -4.98
N ASN A 432 13.73 -10.81 -5.59
CA ASN A 432 12.43 -10.39 -6.09
C ASN A 432 12.01 -11.21 -7.32
N ASP A 433 10.73 -11.17 -7.65
CA ASP A 433 10.15 -11.63 -8.93
C ASP A 433 9.49 -10.44 -9.67
N GLU A 434 10.11 -9.29 -9.58
CA GLU A 434 9.58 -8.03 -10.08
C GLU A 434 9.51 -7.94 -11.61
N MET A 435 10.17 -8.88 -12.31
CA MET A 435 10.05 -8.96 -13.76
C MET A 435 8.65 -9.39 -14.23
N ASP A 436 7.82 -9.97 -13.34
CA ASP A 436 6.42 -10.29 -13.64
C ASP A 436 5.52 -9.05 -13.74
N ASP A 437 5.96 -7.95 -13.16
CA ASP A 437 5.30 -6.66 -13.27
C ASP A 437 5.39 -6.04 -14.66
N PHE A 438 6.23 -6.55 -15.54
CA PHE A 438 6.15 -6.26 -16.95
C PHE A 438 5.00 -7.03 -17.64
N ALA A 439 4.56 -6.51 -18.79
CA ALA A 439 3.76 -7.28 -19.73
C ALA A 439 4.64 -8.37 -20.37
N ALA A 440 4.80 -9.52 -19.71
CA ALA A 440 5.59 -10.64 -20.22
C ALA A 440 5.09 -11.11 -21.59
N LYS A 441 3.78 -11.00 -21.83
CA LYS A 441 3.13 -11.10 -23.16
C LYS A 441 1.99 -10.06 -23.21
N PRO A 442 2.16 -8.91 -23.88
CA PRO A 442 1.14 -7.89 -24.01
C PRO A 442 -0.22 -8.44 -24.46
N GLY A 443 -1.30 -8.00 -23.80
CA GLY A 443 -2.65 -8.47 -24.03
C GLY A 443 -3.02 -9.78 -23.30
N THR A 444 -2.09 -10.37 -22.55
CA THR A 444 -2.34 -11.55 -21.71
C THR A 444 -2.35 -11.15 -20.24
N PRO A 445 -3.26 -11.70 -19.39
CA PRO A 445 -3.26 -11.43 -17.97
C PRO A 445 -1.95 -11.88 -17.30
N ASN A 446 -1.43 -11.07 -16.35
CA ASN A 446 -0.39 -11.51 -15.43
C ASN A 446 -0.97 -12.36 -14.28
N MET A 447 -0.18 -12.70 -13.26
CA MET A 447 -0.61 -13.52 -12.11
C MET A 447 -1.82 -12.94 -11.36
N TYR A 448 -2.10 -11.65 -11.49
CA TYR A 448 -3.20 -10.95 -10.82
C TYR A 448 -4.43 -10.72 -11.70
N GLY A 449 -4.43 -11.28 -12.90
CA GLY A 449 -5.51 -11.12 -13.86
C GLY A 449 -5.49 -9.79 -14.62
N LEU A 450 -4.45 -8.99 -14.46
CA LEU A 450 -4.32 -7.70 -15.11
C LEU A 450 -3.84 -7.85 -16.56
N ILE A 451 -4.56 -7.24 -17.48
CA ILE A 451 -4.15 -7.19 -18.89
C ILE A 451 -3.27 -5.96 -19.11
N GLN A 452 -2.13 -6.15 -19.79
CA GLN A 452 -1.09 -5.13 -19.98
C GLN A 452 -0.71 -4.96 -21.46
N GLY A 453 -0.38 -3.72 -21.86
CA GLY A 453 -0.01 -3.36 -23.23
C GLY A 453 1.51 -3.28 -23.48
N GLU A 454 1.89 -2.98 -24.71
CA GLU A 454 3.28 -2.84 -25.15
C GLU A 454 4.08 -1.79 -24.38
N ARG A 455 3.43 -0.77 -23.80
CA ARG A 455 4.12 0.29 -23.04
C ARG A 455 4.82 -0.24 -21.81
N ASN A 456 4.33 -1.34 -21.24
CA ASN A 456 4.97 -2.05 -20.14
C ASN A 456 5.66 -3.37 -20.57
N ALA A 457 5.88 -3.60 -21.85
CA ALA A 457 6.68 -4.74 -22.30
C ALA A 457 8.11 -4.69 -21.73
N VAL A 458 8.70 -5.86 -21.54
CA VAL A 458 10.08 -5.99 -21.04
C VAL A 458 11.06 -5.29 -21.99
N ALA A 459 11.96 -4.49 -21.42
CA ALA A 459 13.09 -3.90 -22.16
C ALA A 459 14.31 -3.83 -21.24
N PRO A 460 15.53 -3.90 -21.78
CA PRO A 460 16.76 -3.77 -21.00
C PRO A 460 16.78 -2.49 -20.17
N ARG A 461 17.14 -2.58 -18.89
CA ARG A 461 17.28 -1.45 -17.96
C ARG A 461 16.01 -0.63 -17.72
N LYS A 462 14.86 -1.09 -18.16
CA LYS A 462 13.55 -0.49 -17.90
C LYS A 462 13.08 -0.91 -16.51
N ARG A 463 12.31 -0.03 -15.84
CA ARG A 463 11.62 -0.36 -14.60
C ARG A 463 10.22 -0.88 -14.90
N PRO A 464 9.80 -1.99 -14.28
CA PRO A 464 8.42 -2.44 -14.40
C PRO A 464 7.48 -1.46 -13.72
N LEU A 465 6.31 -1.33 -14.30
CA LEU A 465 5.27 -0.46 -13.74
C LEU A 465 4.79 -0.98 -12.39
N SER A 466 4.40 -0.08 -11.48
CA SER A 466 3.95 -0.39 -10.13
C SER A 466 2.55 0.17 -9.82
N ALA A 467 1.85 -0.42 -8.84
CA ALA A 467 0.64 0.11 -8.21
C ALA A 467 0.90 0.77 -6.84
N MET A 468 2.11 0.80 -6.36
CA MET A 468 2.48 1.37 -5.07
C MET A 468 2.05 2.84 -4.95
N THR A 469 1.23 3.15 -3.94
CA THR A 469 0.56 4.45 -3.78
C THR A 469 0.89 5.08 -2.42
N PRO A 470 2.17 5.25 -2.03
CA PRO A 470 2.46 6.04 -0.84
C PRO A 470 1.93 7.46 -1.05
N THR A 471 1.04 7.90 -0.15
CA THR A 471 0.28 9.15 -0.32
C THR A 471 0.35 10.01 0.92
N MET A 472 0.46 11.31 0.71
CA MET A 472 0.38 12.35 1.73
C MET A 472 -0.74 13.31 1.39
N VAL A 473 -1.50 13.74 2.39
CA VAL A 473 -2.62 14.68 2.23
C VAL A 473 -2.38 15.91 3.09
N LEU A 474 -2.58 17.08 2.49
CA LEU A 474 -2.51 18.36 3.19
C LEU A 474 -3.92 18.91 3.42
N ARG A 475 -4.09 19.68 4.50
CA ARG A 475 -5.30 20.44 4.73
C ARG A 475 -5.45 21.59 3.73
N LYS A 476 -6.58 22.22 3.73
CA LYS A 476 -6.89 23.38 2.85
C LYS A 476 -5.96 24.57 3.06
N ASP A 477 -5.35 24.68 4.24
CA ASP A 477 -4.36 25.70 4.57
C ASP A 477 -2.92 25.32 4.18
N GLY A 478 -2.72 24.13 3.57
CA GLY A 478 -1.43 23.59 3.17
C GLY A 478 -0.65 22.89 4.27
N SER A 479 -1.18 22.83 5.50
CA SER A 479 -0.55 22.07 6.59
C SER A 479 -0.65 20.57 6.37
N PHE A 480 0.35 19.80 6.85
CA PHE A 480 0.32 18.35 6.76
C PHE A 480 -0.83 17.76 7.59
N TRP A 481 -1.62 16.90 6.98
CA TRP A 481 -2.77 16.27 7.65
C TRP A 481 -2.52 14.81 7.96
N PHE A 482 -2.33 13.99 6.93
CA PHE A 482 -2.05 12.57 7.13
C PHE A 482 -1.24 11.96 5.98
N THR A 483 -0.69 10.79 6.26
CA THR A 483 -0.07 9.92 5.26
C THR A 483 -0.65 8.53 5.37
N VAL A 484 -0.72 7.83 4.25
CA VAL A 484 -1.24 6.46 4.14
C VAL A 484 -0.64 5.74 2.95
N GLY A 485 -0.52 4.45 3.07
CA GLY A 485 -0.26 3.52 1.98
C GLY A 485 -0.62 2.09 2.39
N SER A 486 -0.43 1.16 1.50
CA SER A 486 -0.81 -0.24 1.70
C SER A 486 0.00 -1.15 0.81
N PRO A 487 0.24 -2.42 1.16
CA PRO A 487 0.47 -3.50 0.21
C PRO A 487 -0.84 -3.99 -0.41
N GLY A 488 -0.74 -4.89 -1.40
CA GLY A 488 -1.90 -5.63 -1.90
C GLY A 488 -2.12 -5.58 -3.40
N GLY A 489 -1.07 -5.34 -4.18
CA GLY A 489 -1.18 -5.36 -5.60
C GLY A 489 -2.09 -4.27 -6.18
N PRO A 490 -2.96 -4.55 -7.18
CA PRO A 490 -3.91 -3.58 -7.71
C PRO A 490 -4.80 -3.01 -6.62
N THR A 491 -5.02 -3.78 -5.54
CA THR A 491 -5.84 -3.34 -4.43
C THR A 491 -5.22 -2.20 -3.63
N ILE A 492 -3.90 -1.94 -3.77
CA ILE A 492 -3.20 -0.83 -3.11
C ILE A 492 -3.89 0.49 -3.40
N ILE A 493 -4.10 0.80 -4.68
CA ILE A 493 -4.66 2.08 -5.12
C ILE A 493 -6.06 2.28 -4.53
N ASN A 494 -6.88 1.23 -4.58
CA ASN A 494 -8.24 1.26 -4.08
C ASN A 494 -8.32 1.26 -2.56
N THR A 495 -7.37 0.63 -1.87
CA THR A 495 -7.22 0.74 -0.41
C THR A 495 -6.93 2.18 0.01
N VAL A 496 -5.96 2.83 -0.65
CA VAL A 496 -5.65 4.24 -0.39
C VAL A 496 -6.83 5.14 -0.72
N LEU A 497 -7.54 4.91 -1.84
CA LEU A 497 -8.75 5.63 -2.20
C LEU A 497 -9.83 5.51 -1.10
N CYS A 498 -10.07 4.29 -0.58
CA CYS A 498 -11.03 4.07 0.50
C CYS A 498 -10.65 4.86 1.75
N VAL A 499 -9.38 4.83 2.17
CA VAL A 499 -8.92 5.56 3.36
C VAL A 499 -9.03 7.06 3.14
N VAL A 500 -8.57 7.58 2.00
CA VAL A 500 -8.65 9.03 1.69
C VAL A 500 -10.08 9.53 1.69
N THR A 501 -11.00 8.82 1.04
CA THR A 501 -12.43 9.21 1.03
C THR A 501 -13.07 9.06 2.41
N ASN A 502 -12.72 8.04 3.19
CA ASN A 502 -13.22 7.87 4.56
C ASN A 502 -12.81 9.03 5.47
N VAL A 503 -11.57 9.51 5.34
CA VAL A 503 -11.10 10.69 6.11
C VAL A 503 -11.75 11.97 5.61
N ILE A 504 -11.72 12.24 4.30
CA ILE A 504 -12.13 13.54 3.76
C ILE A 504 -13.65 13.70 3.69
N ASP A 505 -14.37 12.69 3.20
CA ASP A 505 -15.82 12.79 3.00
C ASP A 505 -16.63 12.45 4.26
N TYR A 506 -16.11 11.56 5.13
CA TYR A 506 -16.84 11.07 6.31
C TYR A 506 -16.25 11.51 7.64
N GLY A 507 -15.14 12.27 7.64
CA GLY A 507 -14.54 12.80 8.86
C GLY A 507 -13.99 11.73 9.81
N MET A 508 -13.70 10.53 9.33
CA MET A 508 -13.15 9.44 10.13
C MET A 508 -11.72 9.77 10.57
N ASN A 509 -11.33 9.38 11.79
CA ASN A 509 -9.93 9.38 12.16
C ASN A 509 -9.17 8.29 11.38
N ILE A 510 -7.84 8.31 11.43
CA ILE A 510 -7.02 7.44 10.59
C ILE A 510 -7.25 5.93 10.89
N GLN A 511 -7.52 5.56 12.16
CA GLN A 511 -7.79 4.17 12.50
C GLN A 511 -9.18 3.74 12.00
N GLN A 512 -10.20 4.54 12.21
CA GLN A 512 -11.54 4.29 11.69
C GLN A 512 -11.53 4.15 10.16
N ALA A 513 -10.79 5.03 9.48
CA ALA A 513 -10.68 5.01 8.03
C ALA A 513 -9.98 3.74 7.50
N ILE A 514 -8.99 3.23 8.23
CA ILE A 514 -8.26 1.99 7.90
C ILE A 514 -9.11 0.77 8.25
N ASP A 515 -9.82 0.77 9.38
CA ASP A 515 -10.64 -0.37 9.83
C ASP A 515 -11.89 -0.57 8.96
N ALA A 516 -12.42 0.50 8.38
CA ALA A 516 -13.63 0.47 7.55
C ALA A 516 -13.52 -0.53 6.39
N PRO A 517 -14.61 -1.23 6.05
CA PRO A 517 -14.64 -2.18 4.93
C PRO A 517 -14.23 -1.53 3.60
N ARG A 518 -13.51 -2.28 2.81
CA ARG A 518 -12.99 -1.85 1.50
C ARG A 518 -13.69 -2.52 0.35
N ILE A 519 -13.60 -1.86 -0.81
CA ILE A 519 -14.08 -2.33 -2.11
C ILE A 519 -12.95 -2.25 -3.11
N HIS A 520 -12.96 -3.16 -4.08
CA HIS A 520 -12.01 -3.17 -5.19
C HIS A 520 -12.69 -3.52 -6.50
N HIS A 521 -12.29 -2.84 -7.55
CA HIS A 521 -12.56 -3.16 -8.95
C HIS A 521 -11.33 -2.76 -9.77
N GLN A 522 -10.94 -3.61 -10.73
CA GLN A 522 -9.71 -3.35 -11.51
C GLN A 522 -9.96 -3.43 -13.04
N TRP A 523 -11.16 -3.07 -13.47
CA TRP A 523 -11.63 -3.16 -14.86
C TRP A 523 -11.76 -4.60 -15.33
N LEU A 524 -10.69 -5.36 -15.41
CA LEU A 524 -10.70 -6.81 -15.71
C LEU A 524 -9.91 -7.57 -14.63
N PRO A 525 -10.45 -8.70 -14.12
CA PRO A 525 -11.81 -9.25 -14.40
C PRO A 525 -12.92 -8.28 -14.01
N ASP A 526 -14.06 -8.30 -14.73
CA ASP A 526 -15.20 -7.41 -14.51
C ASP A 526 -16.02 -7.83 -13.29
N GLU A 527 -15.45 -7.61 -12.12
CA GLU A 527 -16.06 -8.00 -10.85
C GLU A 527 -15.74 -7.01 -9.73
N VAL A 528 -16.69 -6.85 -8.81
CA VAL A 528 -16.53 -6.08 -7.58
C VAL A 528 -16.12 -7.03 -6.47
N VAL A 529 -14.98 -6.78 -5.86
CA VAL A 529 -14.52 -7.49 -4.66
C VAL A 529 -14.84 -6.66 -3.42
N GLY A 530 -15.62 -7.21 -2.51
CA GLY A 530 -15.81 -6.67 -1.15
C GLY A 530 -15.05 -7.49 -0.13
N GLU A 531 -14.89 -6.95 1.07
CA GLU A 531 -14.28 -7.68 2.17
C GLU A 531 -15.29 -8.59 2.89
N PRO A 532 -14.83 -9.65 3.61
CA PRO A 532 -15.70 -10.43 4.47
C PRO A 532 -16.44 -9.51 5.45
N PHE A 533 -17.78 -9.68 5.53
CA PHE A 533 -18.68 -8.82 6.32
C PHE A 533 -18.71 -7.33 5.92
N GLY A 534 -18.04 -6.94 4.83
CA GLY A 534 -18.00 -5.57 4.34
C GLY A 534 -19.30 -5.10 3.68
N PHE A 535 -20.03 -6.01 3.06
CA PHE A 535 -21.34 -5.72 2.47
C PHE A 535 -22.44 -6.44 3.23
N SER A 536 -23.47 -5.69 3.64
CA SER A 536 -24.72 -6.30 4.12
C SER A 536 -25.39 -7.10 3.01
N GLY A 537 -26.29 -8.03 3.37
CA GLY A 537 -27.08 -8.76 2.36
C GLY A 537 -27.91 -7.83 1.48
N ASP A 538 -28.40 -6.71 2.03
CA ASP A 538 -29.13 -5.70 1.26
C ASP A 538 -28.22 -4.95 0.28
N THR A 539 -27.03 -4.56 0.72
CA THR A 539 -26.01 -3.94 -0.13
C THR A 539 -25.62 -4.87 -1.29
N GLN A 540 -25.39 -6.16 -1.01
CA GLN A 540 -25.08 -7.15 -2.04
C GLN A 540 -26.21 -7.28 -3.08
N ARG A 541 -27.46 -7.41 -2.62
CA ARG A 541 -28.62 -7.48 -3.52
C ARG A 541 -28.75 -6.21 -4.37
N ALA A 542 -28.59 -5.04 -3.77
CA ALA A 542 -28.70 -3.77 -4.48
C ALA A 542 -27.61 -3.59 -5.54
N LEU A 543 -26.37 -3.99 -5.25
CA LEU A 543 -25.28 -3.98 -6.23
C LEU A 543 -25.53 -4.96 -7.37
N SER A 544 -25.97 -6.20 -7.07
CA SER A 544 -26.29 -7.21 -8.07
C SER A 544 -27.48 -6.79 -8.95
N THR A 545 -28.51 -6.17 -8.36
CA THR A 545 -29.67 -5.63 -9.12
C THR A 545 -29.25 -4.52 -10.09
N ARG A 546 -28.20 -3.74 -9.75
CA ARG A 546 -27.60 -2.77 -10.68
C ARG A 546 -26.74 -3.41 -11.77
N GLY A 547 -26.50 -4.72 -11.72
CA GLY A 547 -25.71 -5.45 -12.70
C GLY A 547 -24.23 -5.63 -12.35
N HIS A 548 -23.81 -5.32 -11.11
CA HIS A 548 -22.44 -5.67 -10.68
C HIS A 548 -22.31 -7.18 -10.45
N THR A 549 -21.27 -7.77 -11.01
CA THR A 549 -20.81 -9.11 -10.62
C THR A 549 -20.02 -9.00 -9.32
N LEU A 550 -20.44 -9.73 -8.28
CA LEU A 550 -19.73 -9.74 -7.00
C LEU A 550 -18.81 -10.96 -6.93
N ALA A 551 -17.52 -10.72 -6.71
CA ALA A 551 -16.53 -11.77 -6.50
C ALA A 551 -16.62 -12.37 -5.09
N LYS A 552 -15.94 -13.51 -4.89
CA LYS A 552 -15.76 -14.07 -3.54
C LYS A 552 -15.08 -13.06 -2.62
N PRO A 553 -15.66 -12.76 -1.44
CA PRO A 553 -15.06 -11.80 -0.52
C PRO A 553 -13.67 -12.21 -0.07
N ARG A 554 -12.74 -11.23 -0.02
CA ARG A 554 -11.38 -11.39 0.51
C ARG A 554 -10.90 -10.10 1.16
N TYR A 555 -9.94 -10.18 2.07
CA TYR A 555 -9.31 -8.98 2.63
C TYR A 555 -8.50 -8.24 1.56
N LEU A 556 -8.55 -6.91 1.62
CA LEU A 556 -7.97 -6.00 0.64
C LEU A 556 -6.91 -5.12 1.30
N GLY A 557 -5.65 -5.34 0.96
CA GLY A 557 -4.53 -4.55 1.47
C GLY A 557 -4.19 -4.83 2.95
N ASP A 558 -3.30 -3.98 3.47
CA ASP A 558 -2.79 -3.94 4.84
C ASP A 558 -2.26 -2.52 5.08
N ALA A 559 -3.17 -1.59 5.42
CA ALA A 559 -2.88 -0.17 5.39
C ALA A 559 -2.23 0.33 6.68
N GLU A 560 -1.20 1.17 6.55
CA GLU A 560 -0.61 1.94 7.64
C GLU A 560 -0.77 3.43 7.38
N GLY A 561 -1.12 4.17 8.44
CA GLY A 561 -1.32 5.60 8.34
C GLY A 561 -0.96 6.36 9.61
N ILE A 562 -0.58 7.62 9.42
CA ILE A 562 -0.37 8.57 10.51
C ILE A 562 -1.11 9.86 10.18
N MET A 563 -1.92 10.35 11.12
CA MET A 563 -2.66 11.60 11.01
C MET A 563 -2.21 12.58 12.10
N ILE A 564 -2.17 13.87 11.80
CA ILE A 564 -1.99 14.92 12.80
C ILE A 564 -3.36 15.44 13.23
N GLU A 565 -3.67 15.31 14.52
CA GLU A 565 -4.88 15.85 15.11
C GLU A 565 -4.80 17.39 15.12
N GLU A 566 -5.77 18.05 14.51
CA GLU A 566 -5.69 19.49 14.22
C GLU A 566 -5.57 20.35 15.49
N LYS A 567 -6.39 20.06 16.50
CA LYS A 567 -6.48 20.89 17.72
C LYS A 567 -5.26 20.76 18.63
N THR A 568 -4.61 19.61 18.66
CA THR A 568 -3.58 19.27 19.66
C THR A 568 -2.20 19.09 19.06
N GLY A 569 -2.11 18.90 17.74
CA GLY A 569 -0.87 18.51 17.05
C GLY A 569 -0.40 17.08 17.38
N VAL A 570 -1.19 16.30 18.12
CA VAL A 570 -0.89 14.92 18.46
C VAL A 570 -0.89 14.05 17.20
N ARG A 571 0.07 13.17 17.10
CA ARG A 571 0.20 12.19 16.03
C ARG A 571 -0.64 10.98 16.36
N LEU A 572 -1.54 10.61 15.46
CA LEU A 572 -2.41 9.45 15.55
C LEU A 572 -1.88 8.40 14.57
N GLY A 573 -1.34 7.30 15.09
CA GLY A 573 -0.85 6.19 14.25
C GLY A 573 -1.82 5.03 14.22
N ALA A 574 -1.99 4.46 13.04
CA ALA A 574 -2.90 3.36 12.78
C ALA A 574 -2.26 2.28 11.93
N THR A 575 -2.59 1.04 12.22
CA THR A 575 -2.23 -0.15 11.43
C THR A 575 -3.45 -1.00 11.18
N ASP A 576 -3.40 -1.81 10.15
CA ASP A 576 -4.51 -2.60 9.67
C ASP A 576 -4.84 -3.77 10.62
N PRO A 577 -6.10 -3.94 11.05
CA PRO A 577 -6.50 -5.09 11.85
C PRO A 577 -6.56 -6.41 11.07
N ARG A 578 -6.45 -6.36 9.74
CA ARG A 578 -6.50 -7.54 8.86
C ARG A 578 -5.26 -8.41 8.98
N ARG A 579 -4.15 -7.82 9.47
CA ARG A 579 -2.93 -8.51 9.84
C ARG A 579 -2.55 -8.20 11.30
N SER A 580 -2.14 -9.23 12.04
CA SER A 580 -1.97 -9.13 13.50
C SER A 580 -0.64 -8.52 13.94
N ASP A 581 0.36 -8.46 13.08
CA ASP A 581 1.74 -8.05 13.43
C ASP A 581 1.99 -6.56 13.30
N GLY A 582 1.11 -5.86 12.58
CA GLY A 582 1.20 -4.42 12.37
C GLY A 582 0.95 -3.65 13.67
N GLN A 583 1.85 -2.72 14.01
CA GLN A 583 1.73 -1.88 15.18
C GLN A 583 2.25 -0.47 14.92
N ALA A 584 1.44 0.52 15.29
CA ALA A 584 1.93 1.88 15.46
C ALA A 584 2.63 2.00 16.82
N VAL A 585 3.79 2.61 16.84
CA VAL A 585 4.59 2.87 18.06
C VAL A 585 5.02 4.34 18.06
N GLY A 586 4.83 5.02 19.19
CA GLY A 586 5.17 6.43 19.30
C GLY A 586 5.68 6.83 20.69
N TYR A 587 6.07 8.13 20.86
CA TYR A 587 6.54 8.69 22.14
C TYR A 587 6.23 10.19 22.27
#